data_7343f460b16b4665b106e0cf7cd9f7a2
#
_entry.id   7343f460b16b4665b106e0cf7cd9f7a2
#
_cell.length_a   1.000
_cell.length_b   1.000
_cell.length_c   1.000
_cell.angle_alpha   90.00
_cell.angle_beta   90.00
_cell.angle_gamma   90.00
#
_symmetry.space_group_name_H-M   'P 1'
#
loop_
_entity.id
_entity.type
_entity.pdbx_description
1 polymer ?
#
loop_
_entity_poly.entity_id
_entity_poly.type
_entity_poly.pdbx_seq_one_letter_code
_entity_poly.pdbx_strand_id
1 'polypeptide(L)'
;ADRYFKKEYRNGLFINHKHIDEIVDQYIKDFEIACDDKREPVRMLSGGNIQKVVVAREFTSGSNFILANQPTRGIDVGAAEMIRKTIVKKSREEGTATLLISADLNEVLECSDRLLVMRKGKVVAAFRKANEVSEEELGEYMLGLKTMTPEEMEGLL
;
A
#
# COMPACT_ATOMS: atom_id res chain seq x y z
N ALA A 1 -3.21 -16.36 -7.84
CA ALA A 1 -2.67 -17.54 -8.53
C ALA A 1 -1.34 -18.05 -7.95
N ASP A 2 -0.61 -17.22 -7.21
CA ASP A 2 0.74 -17.52 -6.69
C ASP A 2 0.77 -18.39 -5.42
N ARG A 3 -0.39 -18.71 -4.84
CA ARG A 3 -0.50 -19.51 -3.60
C ARG A 3 -1.06 -20.91 -3.82
N TYR A 4 -1.36 -21.30 -5.06
CA TYR A 4 -1.96 -22.60 -5.36
C TYR A 4 -1.09 -23.80 -4.93
N PHE A 5 0.21 -23.59 -4.69
CA PHE A 5 1.13 -24.61 -4.18
C PHE A 5 0.98 -24.89 -2.68
N LYS A 6 0.37 -23.98 -1.89
CA LYS A 6 0.14 -24.19 -0.46
C LYS A 6 -0.89 -25.27 -0.24
N LYS A 7 -0.70 -26.06 0.85
CA LYS A 7 -1.58 -27.21 1.18
C LYS A 7 -3.06 -26.84 1.34
N GLU A 8 -3.33 -25.64 1.86
CA GLU A 8 -4.68 -25.12 2.07
C GLU A 8 -5.51 -24.95 0.79
N TYR A 9 -4.83 -24.70 -0.34
CA TYR A 9 -5.45 -24.52 -1.67
C TYR A 9 -5.56 -25.81 -2.47
N ARG A 10 -5.25 -27.00 -1.86
CA ARG A 10 -5.21 -28.28 -2.54
C ARG A 10 -5.97 -29.36 -1.78
N ASN A 11 -6.61 -30.23 -2.54
CA ASN A 11 -7.09 -31.54 -2.10
C ASN A 11 -6.22 -32.61 -2.79
N GLY A 12 -5.10 -32.97 -2.15
CA GLY A 12 -4.11 -33.86 -2.76
C GLY A 12 -3.45 -33.22 -4.00
N LEU A 13 -3.68 -33.83 -5.18
CA LEU A 13 -3.16 -33.34 -6.47
C LEU A 13 -4.07 -32.30 -7.15
N PHE A 14 -5.27 -32.08 -6.65
CA PHE A 14 -6.25 -31.18 -7.26
C PHE A 14 -6.38 -29.88 -6.49
N ILE A 15 -6.78 -28.81 -7.21
CA ILE A 15 -7.08 -27.51 -6.61
C ILE A 15 -8.39 -27.60 -5.84
N ASN A 16 -8.40 -27.04 -4.63
CA ASN A 16 -9.60 -26.92 -3.80
C ASN A 16 -10.40 -25.67 -4.19
N HIS A 17 -11.22 -25.82 -5.25
CA HIS A 17 -12.02 -24.68 -5.77
C HIS A 17 -12.98 -24.09 -4.72
N LYS A 18 -13.56 -24.92 -3.84
CA LYS A 18 -14.46 -24.44 -2.80
C LYS A 18 -13.76 -23.50 -1.84
N HIS A 19 -12.56 -23.86 -1.37
CA HIS A 19 -11.78 -23.01 -0.48
C HIS A 19 -11.32 -21.71 -1.18
N ILE A 20 -10.99 -21.78 -2.48
CA ILE A 20 -10.66 -20.59 -3.27
C ILE A 20 -11.87 -19.65 -3.38
N ASP A 21 -13.05 -20.20 -3.66
CA ASP A 21 -14.29 -19.41 -3.75
C ASP A 21 -14.61 -18.71 -2.43
N GLU A 22 -14.40 -19.38 -1.28
CA GLU A 22 -14.58 -18.80 0.05
C GLU A 22 -13.61 -17.63 0.31
N ILE A 23 -12.34 -17.78 -0.06
CA ILE A 23 -11.33 -16.73 0.08
C ILE A 23 -11.62 -15.54 -0.84
N VAL A 24 -12.06 -15.80 -2.07
CA VAL A 24 -12.44 -14.73 -3.02
C VAL A 24 -13.64 -13.95 -2.49
N ASP A 25 -14.66 -14.62 -1.96
CA ASP A 25 -15.82 -13.98 -1.34
C ASP A 25 -15.40 -13.10 -0.15
N GLN A 26 -14.44 -13.58 0.66
CA GLN A 26 -13.89 -12.80 1.77
C GLN A 26 -13.13 -11.56 1.27
N TYR A 27 -12.30 -11.69 0.22
CA TYR A 27 -11.57 -10.54 -0.35
C TYR A 27 -12.52 -9.50 -0.95
N ILE A 28 -13.55 -9.95 -1.69
CA ILE A 28 -14.58 -9.06 -2.23
C ILE A 28 -15.21 -8.22 -1.12
N LYS A 29 -15.53 -8.86 0.00
CA LYS A 29 -16.14 -8.21 1.16
C LYS A 29 -15.17 -7.27 1.89
N ASP A 30 -13.97 -7.77 2.24
CA ASP A 30 -13.03 -7.04 3.09
C ASP A 30 -12.38 -5.84 2.39
N PHE A 31 -12.23 -5.92 1.06
CA PHE A 31 -11.65 -4.86 0.24
C PHE A 31 -12.69 -4.12 -0.60
N GLU A 32 -13.98 -4.36 -0.36
CA GLU A 32 -15.09 -3.68 -1.06
C GLU A 32 -14.92 -3.69 -2.59
N ILE A 33 -14.54 -4.87 -3.15
CA ILE A 33 -14.32 -5.02 -4.59
C ILE A 33 -15.69 -5.10 -5.29
N ALA A 34 -16.00 -4.13 -6.16
CA ALA A 34 -17.20 -4.18 -6.97
C ALA A 34 -16.93 -5.03 -8.23
N CYS A 35 -17.64 -6.15 -8.33
CA CYS A 35 -17.65 -7.05 -9.48
C CYS A 35 -19.04 -7.66 -9.65
N ASP A 36 -19.43 -7.96 -10.88
CA ASP A 36 -20.72 -8.61 -11.18
C ASP A 36 -20.67 -10.10 -10.88
N ASP A 37 -19.55 -10.74 -11.17
CA ASP A 37 -19.28 -12.15 -10.86
C ASP A 37 -17.83 -12.30 -10.37
N LYS A 38 -17.64 -13.00 -9.26
CA LYS A 38 -16.30 -13.32 -8.71
C LYS A 38 -15.39 -14.10 -9.66
N ARG A 39 -15.93 -14.68 -10.72
CA ARG A 39 -15.23 -15.45 -11.77
C ARG A 39 -14.92 -14.61 -13.00
N GLU A 40 -15.36 -13.36 -13.05
CA GLU A 40 -15.03 -12.51 -14.19
C GLU A 40 -13.53 -12.21 -14.25
N PRO A 41 -12.97 -12.06 -15.45
CA PRO A 41 -11.57 -11.68 -15.60
C PRO A 41 -11.30 -10.29 -14.98
N VAL A 42 -10.23 -10.16 -14.18
CA VAL A 42 -9.85 -8.91 -13.49
C VAL A 42 -9.75 -7.71 -14.46
N ARG A 43 -9.39 -7.94 -15.73
CA ARG A 43 -9.35 -6.89 -16.76
C ARG A 43 -10.69 -6.22 -17.07
N MET A 44 -11.81 -6.83 -16.64
CA MET A 44 -13.16 -6.28 -16.82
C MET A 44 -13.55 -5.33 -15.71
N LEU A 45 -12.80 -5.32 -14.61
CA LEU A 45 -13.04 -4.43 -13.48
C LEU A 45 -12.57 -2.99 -13.78
N SER A 46 -13.15 -2.02 -13.07
CA SER A 46 -12.64 -0.65 -13.07
C SER A 46 -11.22 -0.57 -12.51
N GLY A 47 -10.48 0.49 -12.84
CA GLY A 47 -9.10 0.68 -12.35
C GLY A 47 -9.00 0.63 -10.83
N GLY A 48 -9.94 1.24 -10.10
CA GLY A 48 -10.00 1.18 -8.65
C GLY A 48 -10.21 -0.24 -8.12
N ASN A 49 -11.11 -1.02 -8.74
CA ASN A 49 -11.34 -2.41 -8.34
C ASN A 49 -10.16 -3.32 -8.69
N ILE A 50 -9.48 -3.09 -9.82
CA ILE A 50 -8.23 -3.79 -10.14
C ILE A 50 -7.20 -3.54 -9.03
N GLN A 51 -7.04 -2.29 -8.60
CA GLN A 51 -6.10 -1.93 -7.52
C GLN A 51 -6.49 -2.57 -6.20
N LYS A 52 -7.78 -2.59 -5.84
CA LYS A 52 -8.28 -3.30 -4.66
C LYS A 52 -7.96 -4.81 -4.70
N VAL A 53 -8.07 -5.46 -5.86
CA VAL A 53 -7.66 -6.87 -6.04
C VAL A 53 -6.16 -7.05 -5.79
N VAL A 54 -5.31 -6.15 -6.31
CA VAL A 54 -3.86 -6.19 -6.07
C VAL A 54 -3.55 -6.02 -4.59
N VAL A 55 -4.17 -5.03 -3.94
CA VAL A 55 -4.01 -4.78 -2.50
C VAL A 55 -4.46 -6.00 -1.69
N ALA A 56 -5.65 -6.55 -1.98
CA ALA A 56 -6.15 -7.75 -1.32
C ALA A 56 -5.15 -8.91 -1.40
N ARG A 57 -4.58 -9.16 -2.58
CA ARG A 57 -3.59 -10.21 -2.80
C ARG A 57 -2.33 -10.00 -1.98
N GLU A 58 -1.75 -8.80 -2.01
CA GLU A 58 -0.47 -8.51 -1.35
C GLU A 58 -0.63 -8.43 0.18
N PHE A 59 -1.68 -7.74 0.66
CA PHE A 59 -1.90 -7.54 2.09
C PHE A 59 -2.35 -8.80 2.84
N THR A 60 -2.88 -9.79 2.14
CA THR A 60 -3.23 -11.10 2.72
C THR A 60 -2.12 -12.13 2.55
N SER A 61 -0.95 -11.74 2.06
CA SER A 61 0.18 -12.68 1.83
C SER A 61 0.81 -13.23 3.11
N GLY A 62 0.57 -12.58 4.27
CA GLY A 62 1.24 -12.90 5.53
C GLY A 62 2.67 -12.38 5.58
N SER A 63 3.03 -11.41 4.73
CA SER A 63 4.34 -10.77 4.75
C SER A 63 4.47 -9.82 5.94
N ASN A 64 5.62 -9.81 6.58
CA ASN A 64 5.98 -8.86 7.64
C ASN A 64 6.44 -7.50 7.10
N PHE A 65 6.61 -7.39 5.77
CA PHE A 65 7.04 -6.17 5.09
C PHE A 65 6.30 -6.01 3.77
N ILE A 66 5.84 -4.78 3.49
CA ILE A 66 5.15 -4.40 2.26
C ILE A 66 5.87 -3.20 1.63
N LEU A 67 6.15 -3.30 0.33
CA LEU A 67 6.57 -2.17 -0.49
C LEU A 67 5.37 -1.66 -1.29
N ALA A 68 4.84 -0.50 -0.91
CA ALA A 68 3.73 0.17 -1.58
C ALA A 68 4.24 1.34 -2.43
N ASN A 69 4.32 1.14 -3.73
CA ASN A 69 4.77 2.18 -4.67
C ASN A 69 3.59 2.78 -5.42
N GLN A 70 3.27 4.04 -5.15
CA GLN A 70 2.16 4.78 -5.73
C GLN A 70 0.81 4.02 -5.63
N PRO A 71 0.43 3.51 -4.43
CA PRO A 71 -0.67 2.55 -4.31
C PRO A 71 -2.04 3.13 -4.67
N THR A 72 -2.20 4.46 -4.60
CA THR A 72 -3.47 5.16 -4.89
C THR A 72 -3.46 5.91 -6.23
N ARG A 73 -2.39 5.76 -7.02
CA ARG A 73 -2.27 6.52 -8.26
C ARG A 73 -3.31 6.12 -9.30
N GLY A 74 -4.06 7.11 -9.80
CA GLY A 74 -4.99 6.93 -10.93
C GLY A 74 -6.29 6.19 -10.59
N ILE A 75 -6.66 6.14 -9.32
CA ILE A 75 -7.91 5.55 -8.84
C ILE A 75 -8.82 6.62 -8.24
N ASP A 76 -10.09 6.29 -8.03
CA ASP A 76 -11.05 7.18 -7.40
C ASP A 76 -10.76 7.42 -5.90
N VAL A 77 -11.32 8.49 -5.35
CA VAL A 77 -11.10 8.93 -3.97
C VAL A 77 -11.49 7.85 -2.95
N GLY A 78 -12.61 7.16 -3.18
CA GLY A 78 -13.10 6.13 -2.26
C GLY A 78 -12.15 4.92 -2.20
N ALA A 79 -11.68 4.46 -3.37
CA ALA A 79 -10.69 3.38 -3.44
C ALA A 79 -9.35 3.81 -2.80
N ALA A 80 -8.90 5.06 -3.02
CA ALA A 80 -7.69 5.59 -2.42
C ALA A 80 -7.77 5.61 -0.89
N GLU A 81 -8.88 6.11 -0.35
CA GLU A 81 -9.11 6.15 1.11
C GLU A 81 -9.11 4.75 1.73
N MET A 82 -9.78 3.78 1.07
CA MET A 82 -9.78 2.39 1.53
C MET A 82 -8.37 1.80 1.57
N ILE A 83 -7.54 2.05 0.54
CA ILE A 83 -6.16 1.56 0.48
C ILE A 83 -5.32 2.18 1.59
N ARG A 84 -5.40 3.50 1.81
CA ARG A 84 -4.70 4.20 2.92
C ARG A 84 -5.08 3.60 4.28
N LYS A 85 -6.38 3.45 4.55
CA LYS A 85 -6.86 2.81 5.78
C LYS A 85 -6.31 1.39 5.94
N THR A 86 -6.24 0.62 4.87
CA THR A 86 -5.72 -0.74 4.89
C THR A 86 -4.22 -0.77 5.22
N ILE A 87 -3.42 0.13 4.64
CA ILE A 87 -1.98 0.29 4.94
C ILE A 87 -1.78 0.57 6.44
N VAL A 88 -2.48 1.58 6.96
CA VAL A 88 -2.37 1.97 8.38
C VAL A 88 -2.81 0.82 9.29
N LYS A 89 -3.94 0.19 9.01
CA LYS A 89 -4.46 -0.94 9.78
C LYS A 89 -3.45 -2.10 9.85
N LYS A 90 -2.88 -2.49 8.71
CA LYS A 90 -1.86 -3.55 8.65
C LYS A 90 -0.64 -3.23 9.52
N SER A 91 -0.17 -2.01 9.47
CA SER A 91 0.96 -1.57 10.28
C SER A 91 0.62 -1.57 11.79
N ARG A 92 -0.52 -1.01 12.17
CA ARG A 92 -0.89 -0.82 13.59
C ARG A 92 -1.39 -2.09 14.28
N GLU A 93 -2.21 -2.90 13.59
CA GLU A 93 -2.86 -4.05 14.19
C GLU A 93 -2.08 -5.35 13.97
N GLU A 94 -1.39 -5.48 12.83
CA GLU A 94 -0.70 -6.72 12.47
C GLU A 94 0.83 -6.59 12.55
N GLY A 95 1.37 -5.41 12.88
CA GLY A 95 2.81 -5.18 13.02
C GLY A 95 3.59 -5.28 11.69
N THR A 96 2.90 -5.15 10.54
CA THR A 96 3.53 -5.20 9.23
C THR A 96 4.28 -3.90 8.96
N ALA A 97 5.57 -3.96 8.71
CA ALA A 97 6.34 -2.80 8.27
C ALA A 97 5.99 -2.44 6.82
N THR A 98 5.75 -1.15 6.54
CA THR A 98 5.43 -0.70 5.19
C THR A 98 6.40 0.39 4.73
N LEU A 99 7.03 0.19 3.58
CA LEU A 99 7.72 1.26 2.85
C LEU A 99 6.77 1.83 1.80
N LEU A 100 6.22 3.01 2.10
CA LEU A 100 5.35 3.75 1.19
C LEU A 100 6.18 4.71 0.33
N ILE A 101 6.02 4.63 -0.98
CA ILE A 101 6.57 5.58 -1.94
C ILE A 101 5.40 6.25 -2.63
N SER A 102 5.25 7.56 -2.44
CA SER A 102 4.18 8.33 -3.05
C SER A 102 4.62 9.76 -3.36
N ALA A 103 4.02 10.35 -4.40
CA ALA A 103 4.10 11.76 -4.71
C ALA A 103 2.90 12.55 -4.14
N ASP A 104 1.90 11.87 -3.61
CA ASP A 104 0.74 12.46 -2.94
C ASP A 104 1.12 12.78 -1.49
N LEU A 105 1.22 14.06 -1.17
CA LEU A 105 1.65 14.54 0.16
C LEU A 105 0.64 14.13 1.25
N ASN A 106 -0.66 14.18 0.97
CA ASN A 106 -1.69 13.74 1.92
C ASN A 106 -1.53 12.26 2.26
N GLU A 107 -1.32 11.42 1.22
CA GLU A 107 -1.08 9.99 1.43
C GLU A 107 0.14 9.74 2.33
N VAL A 108 1.25 10.43 2.07
CA VAL A 108 2.49 10.24 2.86
C VAL A 108 2.29 10.71 4.29
N LEU A 109 1.67 11.89 4.51
CA LEU A 109 1.44 12.44 5.84
C LEU A 109 0.46 11.63 6.67
N GLU A 110 -0.62 11.13 6.05
CA GLU A 110 -1.64 10.33 6.72
C GLU A 110 -1.17 8.91 7.09
N CYS A 111 -0.34 8.30 6.22
CA CYS A 111 -0.01 6.88 6.33
C CYS A 111 1.35 6.60 6.97
N SER A 112 2.22 7.60 7.13
CA SER A 112 3.61 7.36 7.53
C SER A 112 3.90 7.80 8.96
N ASP A 113 4.77 7.06 9.64
CA ASP A 113 5.33 7.47 10.93
C ASP A 113 6.57 8.33 10.71
N ARG A 114 7.40 7.97 9.73
CA ARG A 114 8.67 8.63 9.39
C ARG A 114 8.68 8.98 7.91
N LEU A 115 9.34 10.06 7.54
CA LEU A 115 9.43 10.53 6.17
C LEU A 115 10.87 10.69 5.71
N LEU A 116 11.10 10.34 4.44
CA LEU A 116 12.29 10.67 3.69
C LEU A 116 11.87 11.42 2.43
N VAL A 117 12.45 12.59 2.17
CA VAL A 117 12.21 13.32 0.93
C VAL A 117 13.37 13.04 -0.03
N MET A 118 13.03 12.56 -1.22
CA MET A 118 14.01 12.26 -2.25
C MET A 118 13.92 13.25 -3.43
N ARG A 119 15.07 13.69 -3.90
CA ARG A 119 15.19 14.56 -5.09
C ARG A 119 16.41 14.18 -5.90
N LYS A 120 16.23 14.01 -7.22
CA LYS A 120 17.33 13.67 -8.15
C LYS A 120 18.21 12.51 -7.66
N GLY A 121 17.60 11.46 -7.11
CA GLY A 121 18.30 10.27 -6.62
C GLY A 121 19.02 10.43 -5.28
N LYS A 122 18.79 11.51 -4.54
CA LYS A 122 19.37 11.74 -3.22
C LYS A 122 18.27 12.00 -2.19
N VAL A 123 18.51 11.59 -0.95
CA VAL A 123 17.71 12.04 0.20
C VAL A 123 18.09 13.49 0.49
N VAL A 124 17.11 14.38 0.54
CA VAL A 124 17.29 15.81 0.79
C VAL A 124 16.71 16.28 2.10
N ALA A 125 15.85 15.46 2.73
CA ALA A 125 15.35 15.68 4.08
C ALA A 125 14.90 14.36 4.72
N ALA A 126 14.91 14.30 6.06
CA ALA A 126 14.41 13.20 6.87
C ALA A 126 13.63 13.74 8.07
N PHE A 127 12.52 13.09 8.43
CA PHE A 127 11.70 13.44 9.58
C PHE A 127 11.36 12.19 10.39
N ARG A 128 11.56 12.22 11.70
CA ARG A 128 11.23 11.12 12.60
C ARG A 128 9.74 10.93 12.80
N LYS A 129 8.98 12.01 12.64
CA LYS A 129 7.52 11.98 12.75
C LYS A 129 6.91 12.77 11.60
N ALA A 130 6.00 12.12 10.87
CA ALA A 130 5.32 12.73 9.73
C ALA A 130 4.49 13.97 10.11
N ASN A 131 3.94 14.00 11.32
CA ASN A 131 3.12 15.10 11.82
C ASN A 131 3.91 16.34 12.31
N GLU A 132 5.23 16.32 12.24
CA GLU A 132 6.11 17.45 12.58
C GLU A 132 6.40 18.35 11.38
N VAL A 133 5.95 17.96 10.16
CA VAL A 133 6.22 18.69 8.92
C VAL A 133 4.91 18.97 8.18
N SER A 134 4.81 20.17 7.59
CA SER A 134 3.66 20.56 6.77
C SER A 134 3.82 20.17 5.31
N GLU A 135 2.69 20.12 4.57
CA GLU A 135 2.72 19.90 3.10
C GLU A 135 3.57 20.96 2.38
N GLU A 136 3.48 22.23 2.82
CA GLU A 136 4.25 23.33 2.24
C GLU A 136 5.74 23.10 2.42
N GLU A 137 6.17 22.71 3.61
CA GLU A 137 7.57 22.42 3.90
C GLU A 137 8.08 21.21 3.13
N LEU A 138 7.32 20.12 3.04
CA LEU A 138 7.65 18.99 2.18
C LEU A 138 7.80 19.42 0.72
N GLY A 139 6.90 20.27 0.22
CA GLY A 139 6.96 20.83 -1.12
C GLY A 139 8.26 21.60 -1.36
N GLU A 140 8.72 22.40 -0.40
CA GLU A 140 10.00 23.14 -0.52
C GLU A 140 11.20 22.21 -0.70
N TYR A 141 11.28 21.11 0.07
CA TYR A 141 12.33 20.10 -0.11
C TYR A 141 12.21 19.35 -1.44
N MET A 142 11.01 18.99 -1.87
CA MET A 142 10.77 18.31 -3.16
C MET A 142 11.16 19.20 -4.35
N LEU A 143 10.88 20.49 -4.27
CA LEU A 143 11.28 21.47 -5.29
C LEU A 143 12.78 21.83 -5.20
N GLY A 144 13.42 21.55 -4.07
CA GLY A 144 14.82 21.85 -3.80
C GLY A 144 15.08 23.29 -3.41
N LEU A 145 14.07 23.94 -2.85
CA LEU A 145 14.18 25.26 -2.22
C LEU A 145 14.87 25.15 -0.85
N LYS A 146 14.70 23.98 -0.21
CA LYS A 146 15.38 23.57 1.02
C LYS A 146 16.12 22.25 0.83
N THR A 147 17.16 22.03 1.63
CA THR A 147 17.89 20.77 1.74
C THR A 147 18.49 20.72 3.14
N MET A 148 18.30 19.62 3.85
CA MET A 148 18.99 19.37 5.11
C MET A 148 20.46 19.03 4.86
N THR A 149 21.32 19.46 5.76
CA THR A 149 22.73 19.05 5.76
C THR A 149 22.85 17.57 6.21
N PRO A 150 23.97 16.90 5.90
CA PRO A 150 24.22 15.55 6.41
C PRO A 150 24.15 15.48 7.95
N GLU A 151 24.61 16.51 8.65
CA GLU A 151 24.63 16.60 10.09
C GLU A 151 23.18 16.70 10.65
N GLU A 152 22.32 17.46 10.01
CA GLU A 152 20.89 17.55 10.38
C GLU A 152 20.14 16.23 10.16
N MET A 153 20.53 15.45 9.15
CA MET A 153 19.96 14.13 8.87
C MET A 153 20.55 13.03 9.74
N GLU A 154 21.77 13.25 10.28
CA GLU A 154 22.42 12.27 11.16
C GLU A 154 21.58 12.07 12.42
N GLY A 155 21.25 10.82 12.70
CA GLY A 155 20.37 10.47 13.81
C GLY A 155 18.88 10.57 13.52
N LEU A 156 18.45 11.06 12.34
CA LEU A 156 17.05 10.99 11.87
C LEU A 156 16.80 9.73 11.02
N LEU A 157 17.82 9.20 10.40
CA LEU A 157 17.84 7.94 9.65
C LEU A 157 18.14 6.77 10.58
#